data_b5c9a9673cc53bf675c634a97dcbe24a
#
_entry.id   b5c9a9673cc53bf675c634a97dcbe24a
#
_cell.length_a   1.000
_cell.length_b   1.000
_cell.length_c   1.000
_cell.angle_alpha   90.00
_cell.angle_beta   90.00
_cell.angle_gamma   90.00
#
_symmetry.space_group_name_H-M   'P 1'
#
loop_
_entity.id
_entity.type
_entity.pdbx_description
1 polymer ?
#
loop_
_entity_poly.entity_id
_entity_poly.type
_entity_poly.pdbx_seq_one_letter_code
_entity_poly.pdbx_strand_id
1 'polypeptide(L)'
;MLARRVVLILSVFLPVGLCQEPRFLVEGVDSAFRFSDSELATFPQRTIKVHDNGAVVRFQGVLLADVLGKVRRPAGDEAGPHFLITEGSDGHQAMFSWVELDPLFRRKAVYVVSKRDGKPLSGDGPFELIVPGEKSNARWVRQLRGLRIGPDTHPYNSEQARWIAAHLPELESIKVGMTRAQLLTVFMEEGGLSSRRWHHYVYKKCGFVKVDVEFDPVGDPDAHGESPDDRITKISMPYLQLTIAD
;
A
#
# COMPACT_ATOMS: atom_id res chain seq x y z
N MET A 1 -16.57 -82.97 -4.78
CA MET A 1 -16.57 -81.71 -5.53
C MET A 1 -16.68 -80.57 -4.54
N LEU A 2 -15.53 -79.92 -4.16
CA LEU A 2 -15.49 -78.80 -3.22
C LEU A 2 -15.49 -77.50 -4.01
N ALA A 3 -16.51 -76.69 -3.87
CA ALA A 3 -16.61 -75.37 -4.44
C ALA A 3 -15.86 -74.35 -3.59
N ARG A 4 -14.72 -73.83 -4.08
CA ARG A 4 -13.96 -72.74 -3.48
C ARG A 4 -14.68 -71.42 -3.72
N ARG A 5 -15.22 -70.80 -2.68
CA ARG A 5 -15.73 -69.41 -2.73
C ARG A 5 -14.53 -68.44 -2.68
N VAL A 6 -14.32 -67.67 -3.74
CA VAL A 6 -13.39 -66.57 -3.82
C VAL A 6 -14.12 -65.33 -3.24
N VAL A 7 -13.64 -64.84 -2.12
CA VAL A 7 -14.11 -63.55 -1.56
C VAL A 7 -13.24 -62.44 -2.15
N LEU A 8 -13.83 -61.64 -3.03
CA LEU A 8 -13.19 -60.46 -3.60
C LEU A 8 -13.33 -59.31 -2.60
N ILE A 9 -12.22 -58.95 -1.91
CA ILE A 9 -12.19 -57.76 -1.03
C ILE A 9 -11.93 -56.57 -1.93
N LEU A 10 -12.99 -55.78 -2.18
CA LEU A 10 -12.90 -54.51 -2.88
C LEU A 10 -12.40 -53.43 -1.91
N SER A 11 -11.08 -53.16 -1.91
CA SER A 11 -10.51 -52.04 -1.15
C SER A 11 -10.86 -50.72 -1.83
N VAL A 12 -11.86 -50.01 -1.27
CA VAL A 12 -12.18 -48.65 -1.65
C VAL A 12 -11.08 -47.73 -1.14
N PHE A 13 -10.16 -47.35 -1.99
CA PHE A 13 -9.25 -46.23 -1.76
C PHE A 13 -10.06 -44.93 -1.86
N LEU A 14 -10.52 -44.40 -0.72
CA LEU A 14 -10.97 -43.03 -0.63
C LEU A 14 -9.73 -42.11 -0.79
N PRO A 15 -9.69 -41.19 -1.75
CA PRO A 15 -8.64 -40.19 -1.77
C PRO A 15 -8.82 -39.32 -0.51
N VAL A 16 -7.90 -39.44 0.43
CA VAL A 16 -7.75 -38.46 1.50
C VAL A 16 -7.29 -37.18 0.81
N GLY A 17 -8.24 -36.30 0.51
CA GLY A 17 -7.94 -34.94 0.07
C GLY A 17 -7.12 -34.30 1.19
N LEU A 18 -5.83 -34.14 0.96
CA LEU A 18 -4.95 -33.34 1.81
C LEU A 18 -5.51 -31.92 1.80
N CYS A 19 -6.33 -31.58 2.81
CA CYS A 19 -6.72 -30.21 3.07
C CYS A 19 -5.43 -29.44 3.41
N GLN A 20 -4.87 -28.73 2.45
CA GLN A 20 -3.68 -27.93 2.69
C GLN A 20 -4.04 -26.84 3.68
N GLU A 21 -3.28 -26.79 4.78
CA GLU A 21 -3.39 -25.73 5.77
C GLU A 21 -3.23 -24.36 5.10
N PRO A 22 -4.14 -23.40 5.34
CA PRO A 22 -4.04 -22.07 4.76
C PRO A 22 -2.70 -21.40 5.10
N ARG A 23 -2.13 -20.68 4.15
CA ARG A 23 -0.81 -20.04 4.28
C ARG A 23 -0.82 -18.65 3.67
N PHE A 24 -0.04 -17.74 4.26
CA PHE A 24 0.31 -16.48 3.61
C PHE A 24 1.81 -16.46 3.27
N LEU A 25 2.18 -15.67 2.28
CA LEU A 25 3.53 -15.56 1.75
C LEU A 25 4.24 -14.35 2.37
N VAL A 26 5.51 -14.50 2.77
CA VAL A 26 6.39 -13.39 3.14
C VAL A 26 7.58 -13.39 2.19
N GLU A 27 7.69 -12.37 1.36
CA GLU A 27 8.76 -12.20 0.39
C GLU A 27 9.74 -11.14 0.89
N GLY A 28 10.99 -11.55 1.11
CA GLY A 28 12.13 -10.68 1.36
C GLY A 28 12.86 -10.33 0.06
N VAL A 29 14.02 -9.71 0.18
CA VAL A 29 14.84 -9.30 -0.99
C VAL A 29 15.31 -10.50 -1.81
N ASP A 30 15.70 -11.58 -1.14
CA ASP A 30 16.28 -12.81 -1.76
C ASP A 30 15.72 -14.09 -1.15
N SER A 31 14.66 -14.02 -0.37
CA SER A 31 14.08 -15.15 0.33
C SER A 31 12.57 -15.02 0.44
N ALA A 32 11.87 -16.15 0.38
CA ALA A 32 10.43 -16.21 0.55
C ALA A 32 10.06 -17.34 1.51
N PHE A 33 9.13 -17.07 2.42
CA PHE A 33 8.62 -18.04 3.39
C PHE A 33 7.08 -18.05 3.34
N ARG A 34 6.51 -19.24 3.53
CA ARG A 34 5.07 -19.41 3.67
C ARG A 34 4.76 -19.78 5.10
N PHE A 35 3.83 -19.04 5.71
CA PHE A 35 3.43 -19.26 7.10
C PHE A 35 2.01 -19.79 7.17
N SER A 36 1.84 -20.89 7.88
CA SER A 36 0.58 -21.48 8.32
C SER A 36 0.28 -21.09 9.77
N ASP A 37 -0.91 -21.43 10.29
CA ASP A 37 -1.25 -21.21 11.70
C ASP A 37 -0.33 -22.03 12.64
N SER A 38 0.05 -23.25 12.24
CA SER A 38 0.99 -24.09 12.98
C SER A 38 2.39 -23.49 13.06
N GLU A 39 2.86 -22.85 11.97
CA GLU A 39 4.15 -22.16 11.96
C GLU A 39 4.09 -20.87 12.78
N LEU A 40 2.98 -20.12 12.72
CA LEU A 40 2.78 -18.94 13.57
C LEU A 40 2.71 -19.30 15.06
N ALA A 41 2.20 -20.46 15.41
CA ALA A 41 2.14 -20.93 16.79
C ALA A 41 3.53 -21.10 17.44
N THR A 42 4.60 -21.19 16.65
CA THR A 42 5.99 -21.27 17.14
C THR A 42 6.55 -19.93 17.64
N PHE A 43 5.90 -18.81 17.30
CA PHE A 43 6.30 -17.47 17.75
C PHE A 43 5.61 -17.09 19.07
N PRO A 44 6.14 -16.10 19.80
CA PRO A 44 5.49 -15.59 21.00
C PRO A 44 4.06 -15.09 20.73
N GLN A 45 3.08 -15.79 21.29
CA GLN A 45 1.67 -15.46 21.10
C GLN A 45 1.27 -14.24 21.93
N ARG A 46 0.43 -13.38 21.35
CA ARG A 46 -0.10 -12.17 21.98
C ARG A 46 -1.63 -12.14 21.91
N THR A 47 -2.23 -11.61 22.98
CA THR A 47 -3.66 -11.26 22.98
C THR A 47 -3.78 -9.74 22.93
N ILE A 48 -4.42 -9.23 21.90
CA ILE A 48 -4.54 -7.82 21.61
C ILE A 48 -6.01 -7.41 21.76
N LYS A 49 -6.28 -6.42 22.63
CA LYS A 49 -7.61 -5.83 22.77
C LYS A 49 -7.67 -4.58 21.90
N VAL A 50 -8.64 -4.52 21.02
CA VAL A 50 -8.87 -3.38 20.14
C VAL A 50 -10.34 -2.98 20.12
N HIS A 51 -10.61 -1.74 19.73
CA HIS A 51 -11.95 -1.28 19.38
C HIS A 51 -12.14 -1.50 17.89
N ASP A 52 -13.10 -2.32 17.51
CA ASP A 52 -13.50 -2.57 16.14
C ASP A 52 -15.00 -2.32 16.00
N ASN A 53 -15.40 -1.36 15.17
CA ASN A 53 -16.80 -0.96 14.96
C ASN A 53 -17.58 -0.69 16.26
N GLY A 54 -16.93 -0.06 17.25
CA GLY A 54 -17.55 0.31 18.52
C GLY A 54 -17.58 -0.82 19.56
N ALA A 55 -17.14 -2.02 19.23
CA ALA A 55 -17.04 -3.17 20.16
C ALA A 55 -15.58 -3.40 20.58
N VAL A 56 -15.38 -3.89 21.80
CA VAL A 56 -14.07 -4.38 22.25
C VAL A 56 -13.91 -5.81 21.81
N VAL A 57 -12.92 -6.07 20.96
CA VAL A 57 -12.60 -7.38 20.38
C VAL A 57 -11.22 -7.83 20.86
N ARG A 58 -11.05 -9.13 21.04
CA ARG A 58 -9.75 -9.74 21.40
C ARG A 58 -9.23 -10.53 20.22
N PHE A 59 -8.12 -10.08 19.62
CA PHE A 59 -7.38 -10.86 18.65
C PHE A 59 -6.26 -11.66 19.31
N GLN A 60 -5.92 -12.80 18.71
CA GLN A 60 -4.75 -13.60 19.08
C GLN A 60 -3.87 -13.81 17.87
N GLY A 61 -2.58 -13.63 18.04
CA GLY A 61 -1.59 -13.73 16.99
C GLY A 61 -0.20 -13.36 17.44
N VAL A 62 0.64 -12.99 16.50
CA VAL A 62 2.07 -12.75 16.67
C VAL A 62 2.46 -11.34 16.24
N LEU A 63 3.56 -10.85 16.76
CA LEU A 63 4.10 -9.57 16.33
C LEU A 63 4.65 -9.70 14.92
N LEU A 64 4.29 -8.78 14.03
CA LEU A 64 4.78 -8.77 12.64
C LEU A 64 6.32 -8.73 12.58
N ALA A 65 6.97 -7.99 13.47
CA ALA A 65 8.42 -7.92 13.52
C ALA A 65 9.09 -9.28 13.78
N ASP A 66 8.44 -10.18 14.54
CA ASP A 66 8.95 -11.52 14.80
C ASP A 66 8.87 -12.40 13.54
N VAL A 67 7.76 -12.26 12.78
CA VAL A 67 7.59 -12.93 11.47
C VAL A 67 8.62 -12.44 10.47
N LEU A 68 8.81 -11.12 10.37
CA LEU A 68 9.79 -10.50 9.48
C LEU A 68 11.24 -10.83 9.86
N GLY A 69 11.49 -11.22 11.11
CA GLY A 69 12.79 -11.70 11.55
C GLY A 69 13.26 -13.00 10.88
N LYS A 70 12.36 -13.73 10.20
CA LYS A 70 12.70 -14.94 9.42
C LYS A 70 13.18 -14.64 8.00
N VAL A 71 12.88 -13.47 7.48
CA VAL A 71 13.34 -13.04 6.16
C VAL A 71 14.55 -12.13 6.29
N ARG A 72 15.46 -12.20 5.31
CA ARG A 72 16.62 -11.33 5.30
C ARG A 72 16.17 -9.87 5.17
N ARG A 73 16.63 -9.07 6.12
CA ARG A 73 16.46 -7.62 6.06
C ARG A 73 17.43 -7.03 5.04
N PRO A 74 17.01 -6.03 4.28
CA PRO A 74 17.98 -5.22 3.54
C PRO A 74 18.99 -4.63 4.52
N ALA A 75 20.28 -4.79 4.28
CA ALA A 75 21.35 -4.29 5.14
C ALA A 75 22.15 -3.19 4.43
N GLY A 76 22.45 -2.11 5.14
CA GLY A 76 23.37 -1.06 4.67
C GLY A 76 22.82 -0.17 3.56
N ASP A 77 23.71 0.41 2.78
CA ASP A 77 23.44 1.37 1.71
C ASP A 77 22.73 0.77 0.46
N GLU A 78 22.48 -0.54 0.43
CA GLU A 78 21.52 -1.14 -0.52
C GLU A 78 20.10 -0.65 -0.26
N ALA A 79 19.95 0.05 0.82
CA ALA A 79 18.72 0.57 1.36
C ALA A 79 18.39 1.94 0.78
N GLY A 80 17.81 1.95 -0.38
CA GLY A 80 16.77 2.93 -0.66
C GLY A 80 15.65 2.79 0.38
N PRO A 81 14.63 3.67 0.41
CA PRO A 81 13.52 3.53 1.34
C PRO A 81 12.86 2.15 1.15
N HIS A 82 13.01 1.28 2.14
CA HIS A 82 12.37 -0.02 2.13
C HIS A 82 10.99 0.08 2.75
N PHE A 83 10.03 -0.49 2.05
CA PHE A 83 8.65 -0.58 2.50
C PHE A 83 8.25 -2.05 2.63
N LEU A 84 7.36 -2.31 3.57
CA LEU A 84 6.58 -3.53 3.61
C LEU A 84 5.22 -3.24 2.97
N ILE A 85 4.91 -3.96 1.91
CA ILE A 85 3.59 -3.95 1.30
C ILE A 85 2.88 -5.23 1.76
N THR A 86 1.69 -5.06 2.29
CA THR A 86 0.82 -6.13 2.75
C THR A 86 -0.39 -6.23 1.84
N GLU A 87 -0.81 -7.44 1.48
CA GLU A 87 -1.89 -7.66 0.51
C GLU A 87 -2.89 -8.69 1.04
N GLY A 88 -4.17 -8.33 0.96
CA GLY A 88 -5.29 -9.22 1.17
C GLY A 88 -5.71 -9.93 -0.11
N SER A 89 -6.49 -11.02 0.02
CA SER A 89 -7.03 -11.73 -1.15
C SER A 89 -8.10 -10.94 -1.92
N ASP A 90 -8.66 -9.91 -1.30
CA ASP A 90 -9.58 -8.94 -1.88
C ASP A 90 -8.88 -7.82 -2.67
N GLY A 91 -7.54 -7.83 -2.71
CA GLY A 91 -6.72 -6.80 -3.35
C GLY A 91 -6.45 -5.58 -2.47
N HIS A 92 -7.01 -5.51 -1.25
CA HIS A 92 -6.69 -4.44 -0.32
C HIS A 92 -5.20 -4.48 0.05
N GLN A 93 -4.54 -3.32 0.00
CA GLN A 93 -3.12 -3.20 0.33
C GLN A 93 -2.90 -2.14 1.40
N ALA A 94 -1.93 -2.40 2.29
CA ALA A 94 -1.41 -1.41 3.20
C ALA A 94 0.12 -1.37 3.11
N MET A 95 0.67 -0.18 3.29
CA MET A 95 2.12 0.05 3.22
C MET A 95 2.64 0.50 4.58
N PHE A 96 3.80 -0.03 4.95
CA PHE A 96 4.51 0.32 6.17
C PHE A 96 5.95 0.68 5.82
N SER A 97 6.45 1.79 6.34
CA SER A 97 7.87 2.07 6.25
C SER A 97 8.64 1.10 7.15
N TRP A 98 9.86 0.75 6.74
CA TRP A 98 10.68 -0.15 7.54
C TRP A 98 10.97 0.40 8.94
N VAL A 99 11.15 1.73 9.03
CA VAL A 99 11.43 2.43 10.30
C VAL A 99 10.26 2.31 11.29
N GLU A 100 9.00 2.39 10.81
CA GLU A 100 7.86 2.27 11.74
C GLU A 100 7.65 0.83 12.27
N LEU A 101 8.22 -0.17 11.58
CA LEU A 101 8.20 -1.57 12.01
C LEU A 101 9.36 -1.92 12.96
N ASP A 102 10.40 -1.08 13.02
CA ASP A 102 11.55 -1.31 13.90
C ASP A 102 11.15 -1.14 15.37
N PRO A 103 11.46 -2.13 16.22
CA PRO A 103 11.19 -2.06 17.65
C PRO A 103 11.73 -0.83 18.37
N LEU A 104 12.83 -0.25 17.87
CA LEU A 104 13.46 0.94 18.47
C LEU A 104 12.70 2.23 18.19
N PHE A 105 12.03 2.32 17.03
CA PHE A 105 11.37 3.55 16.58
C PHE A 105 9.85 3.48 16.65
N ARG A 106 9.28 2.29 16.74
CA ARG A 106 7.82 2.11 16.70
C ARG A 106 7.12 2.69 17.93
N ARG A 107 6.09 3.45 17.69
CA ARG A 107 5.12 3.81 18.71
C ARG A 107 3.94 2.84 18.78
N LYS A 108 3.70 2.08 17.72
CA LYS A 108 2.57 1.14 17.59
C LYS A 108 3.07 -0.19 17.05
N ALA A 109 2.58 -1.27 17.63
CA ALA A 109 2.90 -2.61 17.18
C ALA A 109 1.90 -3.06 16.11
N VAL A 110 2.40 -3.77 15.09
CA VAL A 110 1.61 -4.42 14.06
C VAL A 110 1.61 -5.91 14.30
N TYR A 111 0.45 -6.56 14.10
CA TYR A 111 0.29 -7.99 14.40
C TYR A 111 -0.30 -8.73 13.21
N VAL A 112 0.14 -9.98 13.03
CA VAL A 112 -0.55 -10.98 12.23
C VAL A 112 -1.37 -11.83 13.18
N VAL A 113 -2.67 -11.88 12.96
CA VAL A 113 -3.61 -12.57 13.84
C VAL A 113 -4.34 -13.68 13.09
N SER A 114 -4.68 -14.78 13.80
CA SER A 114 -5.43 -15.91 13.25
C SER A 114 -6.72 -16.21 14.02
N LYS A 115 -6.93 -15.57 15.18
CA LYS A 115 -8.13 -15.80 16.00
C LYS A 115 -8.73 -14.48 16.47
N ARG A 116 -10.06 -14.48 16.57
CA ARG A 116 -10.89 -13.40 17.13
C ARG A 116 -11.80 -13.98 18.21
N ASP A 117 -11.74 -13.40 19.42
CA ASP A 117 -12.49 -13.83 20.60
C ASP A 117 -12.38 -15.35 20.88
N GLY A 118 -11.14 -15.88 20.73
CA GLY A 118 -10.82 -17.29 20.97
C GLY A 118 -11.19 -18.26 19.85
N LYS A 119 -11.82 -17.80 18.78
CA LYS A 119 -12.20 -18.61 17.60
C LYS A 119 -11.31 -18.28 16.40
N PRO A 120 -11.06 -19.24 15.50
CA PRO A 120 -10.43 -18.95 14.22
C PRO A 120 -11.18 -17.83 13.48
N LEU A 121 -10.46 -17.01 12.72
CA LEU A 121 -11.06 -15.98 11.90
C LEU A 121 -12.00 -16.61 10.88
N SER A 122 -13.20 -16.05 10.73
CA SER A 122 -14.21 -16.49 9.79
C SER A 122 -14.66 -15.30 8.94
N GLY A 123 -14.60 -15.44 7.61
CA GLY A 123 -14.90 -14.34 6.68
C GLY A 123 -13.70 -13.41 6.46
N ASP A 124 -13.01 -13.01 7.52
CA ASP A 124 -11.83 -12.14 7.47
C ASP A 124 -10.49 -12.91 7.46
N GLY A 125 -10.56 -14.26 7.54
CA GLY A 125 -9.42 -15.11 7.72
C GLY A 125 -8.95 -15.89 6.49
N PRO A 126 -7.95 -16.78 6.67
CA PRO A 126 -7.45 -17.36 7.94
C PRO A 126 -6.50 -16.45 8.71
N PHE A 127 -5.94 -15.41 8.08
CA PHE A 127 -5.02 -14.46 8.71
C PHE A 127 -5.47 -13.04 8.44
N GLU A 128 -5.24 -12.16 9.38
CA GLU A 128 -5.49 -10.73 9.25
C GLU A 128 -4.28 -9.97 9.81
N LEU A 129 -3.94 -8.83 9.19
CA LEU A 129 -2.98 -7.89 9.74
C LEU A 129 -3.74 -6.76 10.42
N ILE A 130 -3.39 -6.48 11.68
CA ILE A 130 -4.01 -5.42 12.46
C ILE A 130 -2.99 -4.43 13.00
N VAL A 131 -3.42 -3.16 13.10
CA VAL A 131 -2.62 -2.04 13.63
C VAL A 131 -3.40 -1.40 14.78
N PRO A 132 -3.22 -1.89 16.02
CA PRO A 132 -3.91 -1.36 17.18
C PRO A 132 -3.59 0.12 17.44
N GLY A 133 -4.57 0.86 17.93
CA GLY A 133 -4.39 2.26 18.35
C GLY A 133 -4.34 3.28 17.22
N GLU A 134 -4.68 2.92 16.01
CA GLU A 134 -5.00 3.85 14.94
C GLU A 134 -6.46 4.32 15.06
N LYS A 135 -6.73 5.54 14.59
CA LYS A 135 -8.10 6.08 14.60
C LYS A 135 -9.01 5.39 13.59
N SER A 136 -8.43 4.78 12.57
CA SER A 136 -9.12 4.09 11.49
C SER A 136 -8.47 2.73 11.26
N ASN A 137 -9.27 1.75 10.86
CA ASN A 137 -8.81 0.40 10.48
C ASN A 137 -8.34 0.35 9.00
N ALA A 138 -8.08 1.49 8.38
CA ALA A 138 -7.72 1.57 6.95
C ALA A 138 -6.46 0.78 6.58
N ARG A 139 -5.55 0.55 7.55
CA ARG A 139 -4.35 -0.28 7.34
C ARG A 139 -4.48 -1.71 7.86
N TRP A 140 -5.66 -2.12 8.27
CA TRP A 140 -5.92 -3.52 8.57
C TRP A 140 -6.12 -4.28 7.26
N VAL A 141 -5.46 -5.42 7.12
CA VAL A 141 -5.55 -6.23 5.89
C VAL A 141 -6.17 -7.57 6.24
N ARG A 142 -7.43 -7.70 5.87
CA ARG A 142 -8.20 -8.95 6.04
C ARG A 142 -7.78 -9.96 5.00
N GLN A 143 -8.01 -11.24 5.28
CA GLN A 143 -7.64 -12.33 4.37
C GLN A 143 -6.20 -12.19 3.86
N LEU A 144 -5.27 -11.94 4.78
CA LEU A 144 -3.87 -11.69 4.47
C LEU A 144 -3.30 -12.79 3.58
N ARG A 145 -2.90 -12.42 2.38
CA ARG A 145 -2.34 -13.29 1.36
C ARG A 145 -0.82 -13.21 1.31
N GLY A 146 -0.29 -12.01 1.48
CA GLY A 146 1.14 -11.78 1.32
C GLY A 146 1.66 -10.52 2.00
N LEU A 147 2.95 -10.60 2.28
CA LEU A 147 3.80 -9.54 2.81
C LEU A 147 5.02 -9.48 1.89
N ARG A 148 5.32 -8.35 1.32
CA ARG A 148 6.49 -8.17 0.45
C ARG A 148 7.37 -7.05 0.96
N ILE A 149 8.65 -7.38 1.19
CA ILE A 149 9.69 -6.41 1.53
C ILE A 149 10.42 -6.05 0.25
N GLY A 150 10.58 -4.78 -0.01
CA GLY A 150 11.39 -4.35 -1.14
C GLY A 150 11.35 -2.84 -1.32
N PRO A 151 12.24 -2.29 -2.14
CA PRO A 151 11.92 -1.06 -2.81
C PRO A 151 10.60 -1.31 -3.53
N ASP A 152 9.77 -0.32 -3.66
CA ASP A 152 8.53 -0.43 -4.41
C ASP A 152 8.83 -0.76 -5.87
N THR A 153 9.17 -2.04 -6.11
CA THR A 153 9.39 -2.62 -7.44
C THR A 153 8.11 -3.22 -7.98
N HIS A 154 6.95 -2.61 -7.65
CA HIS A 154 5.74 -2.96 -8.35
C HIS A 154 6.06 -2.90 -9.86
N PRO A 155 5.59 -3.86 -10.66
CA PRO A 155 5.62 -3.71 -12.13
C PRO A 155 4.94 -2.42 -12.60
N TYR A 156 4.14 -1.79 -11.75
CA TYR A 156 3.73 -0.39 -11.85
C TYR A 156 4.91 0.55 -12.09
N ASN A 157 6.06 0.33 -11.43
CA ASN A 157 7.17 1.26 -11.51
C ASN A 157 7.90 1.27 -12.84
N SER A 158 7.93 0.18 -13.60
CA SER A 158 8.66 0.24 -14.88
C SER A 158 7.90 0.99 -15.98
N GLU A 159 6.58 0.86 -16.06
CA GLU A 159 5.78 1.62 -17.03
C GLU A 159 5.54 3.04 -16.54
N GLN A 160 5.17 3.23 -15.27
CA GLN A 160 4.99 4.56 -14.69
C GLN A 160 6.30 5.33 -14.62
N ALA A 161 7.40 4.70 -14.21
CA ALA A 161 8.71 5.34 -14.20
C ALA A 161 9.17 5.71 -15.62
N ARG A 162 8.97 4.83 -16.61
CA ARG A 162 9.22 5.16 -18.03
C ARG A 162 8.31 6.26 -18.51
N TRP A 163 7.03 6.23 -18.13
CA TRP A 163 6.09 7.27 -18.50
C TRP A 163 6.49 8.61 -17.88
N ILE A 164 6.81 8.67 -16.59
CA ILE A 164 7.29 9.86 -15.90
C ILE A 164 8.58 10.36 -16.56
N ALA A 165 9.56 9.48 -16.75
CA ALA A 165 10.84 9.83 -17.39
C ALA A 165 10.64 10.42 -18.81
N ALA A 166 9.70 9.88 -19.58
CA ALA A 166 9.37 10.38 -20.92
C ALA A 166 8.69 11.75 -20.89
N HIS A 167 7.95 12.09 -19.83
CA HIS A 167 7.20 13.35 -19.73
C HIS A 167 7.89 14.39 -18.84
N LEU A 168 8.90 14.01 -18.08
CA LEU A 168 9.64 14.90 -17.19
C LEU A 168 10.19 16.16 -17.91
N PRO A 169 10.80 16.06 -19.12
CA PRO A 169 11.25 17.24 -19.84
C PRO A 169 10.13 18.24 -20.17
N GLU A 170 8.92 17.74 -20.46
CA GLU A 170 7.75 18.58 -20.72
C GLU A 170 7.25 19.24 -19.44
N LEU A 171 7.15 18.49 -18.35
CA LEU A 171 6.77 19.01 -17.03
C LEU A 171 7.75 20.08 -16.53
N GLU A 172 9.04 19.88 -16.77
CA GLU A 172 10.09 20.83 -16.40
C GLU A 172 10.31 21.95 -17.42
N SER A 173 9.59 21.95 -18.52
CA SER A 173 9.74 23.01 -19.54
C SER A 173 9.23 24.37 -19.05
N ILE A 174 8.27 24.36 -18.14
CA ILE A 174 7.68 25.57 -17.56
C ILE A 174 8.58 26.12 -16.45
N LYS A 175 8.93 27.40 -16.57
CA LYS A 175 9.89 28.08 -15.71
C LYS A 175 9.34 29.41 -15.17
N VAL A 176 9.93 29.85 -14.08
CA VAL A 176 9.73 31.23 -13.59
C VAL A 176 10.02 32.24 -14.70
N GLY A 177 9.21 33.27 -14.78
CA GLY A 177 9.24 34.31 -15.82
C GLY A 177 8.40 34.02 -17.06
N MET A 178 7.97 32.79 -17.28
CA MET A 178 7.03 32.44 -18.35
C MET A 178 5.63 32.97 -18.05
N THR A 179 4.80 33.05 -19.08
CA THR A 179 3.43 33.55 -18.95
C THR A 179 2.45 32.44 -18.62
N ARG A 180 1.27 32.81 -18.09
CA ARG A 180 0.16 31.87 -17.86
C ARG A 180 -0.24 31.16 -19.16
N ALA A 181 -0.27 31.88 -20.30
CA ALA A 181 -0.54 31.27 -21.60
C ALA A 181 0.44 30.14 -21.93
N GLN A 182 1.73 30.33 -21.62
CA GLN A 182 2.75 29.29 -21.82
C GLN A 182 2.55 28.11 -20.86
N LEU A 183 2.24 28.35 -19.59
CA LEU A 183 1.89 27.30 -18.63
C LEU A 183 0.73 26.46 -19.15
N LEU A 184 -0.32 27.11 -19.64
CA LEU A 184 -1.52 26.45 -20.16
C LEU A 184 -1.28 25.63 -21.44
N THR A 185 -0.10 25.65 -22.04
CA THR A 185 0.24 24.68 -23.10
C THR A 185 0.47 23.27 -22.56
N VAL A 186 1.00 23.15 -21.35
CA VAL A 186 1.40 21.89 -20.70
C VAL A 186 0.39 21.47 -19.62
N PHE A 187 -0.09 22.44 -18.86
CA PHE A 187 -1.00 22.22 -17.74
C PHE A 187 -2.40 22.74 -18.05
N MET A 188 -3.36 22.35 -17.25
CA MET A 188 -4.73 22.89 -17.23
C MET A 188 -5.08 23.32 -15.80
N GLU A 189 -6.01 24.22 -15.66
CA GLU A 189 -6.48 24.67 -14.35
C GLU A 189 -7.17 23.53 -13.62
N GLU A 190 -6.91 23.42 -12.33
CA GLU A 190 -7.68 22.57 -11.44
C GLU A 190 -8.81 23.39 -10.83
N GLY A 191 -10.04 22.85 -10.84
CA GLY A 191 -11.16 23.48 -10.14
C GLY A 191 -10.88 23.56 -8.64
N GLY A 192 -11.39 24.58 -7.97
CA GLY A 192 -11.27 24.77 -6.53
C GLY A 192 -10.97 26.21 -6.15
N LEU A 193 -10.56 26.41 -4.88
CA LEU A 193 -10.16 27.73 -4.38
C LEU A 193 -8.86 28.18 -5.04
N SER A 194 -8.94 29.20 -5.84
CA SER A 194 -7.81 29.83 -6.50
C SER A 194 -7.90 31.35 -6.41
N SER A 195 -6.79 32.01 -6.58
CA SER A 195 -6.72 33.44 -6.74
C SER A 195 -5.89 33.77 -7.97
N ARG A 196 -6.07 34.98 -8.55
CA ARG A 196 -5.25 35.43 -9.69
C ARG A 196 -3.74 35.27 -9.45
N ARG A 197 -3.30 35.36 -8.18
CA ARG A 197 -1.89 35.28 -7.79
C ARG A 197 -1.41 33.87 -7.47
N TRP A 198 -2.30 32.95 -7.22
CA TRP A 198 -1.96 31.59 -6.82
C TRP A 198 -3.02 30.59 -7.27
N HIS A 199 -2.59 29.51 -7.90
CA HIS A 199 -3.48 28.52 -8.48
C HIS A 199 -2.82 27.15 -8.56
N HIS A 200 -3.62 26.10 -8.41
CA HIS A 200 -3.23 24.72 -8.70
C HIS A 200 -3.45 24.41 -10.20
N TYR A 201 -2.49 23.74 -10.78
CA TYR A 201 -2.57 23.26 -12.16
C TYR A 201 -2.34 21.78 -12.23
N VAL A 202 -3.05 21.13 -13.14
CA VAL A 202 -2.99 19.68 -13.40
C VAL A 202 -2.34 19.46 -14.75
N TYR A 203 -1.44 18.50 -14.83
CA TYR A 203 -0.82 18.10 -16.09
C TYR A 203 -1.84 17.50 -17.05
N LYS A 204 -1.90 18.01 -18.28
CA LYS A 204 -2.92 17.64 -19.28
C LYS A 204 -2.94 16.15 -19.64
N LYS A 205 -1.79 15.47 -19.54
CA LYS A 205 -1.66 14.05 -19.87
C LYS A 205 -1.82 13.12 -18.67
N CYS A 206 -1.89 13.66 -17.45
CA CYS A 206 -2.09 12.87 -16.22
C CYS A 206 -2.72 13.72 -15.12
N GLY A 207 -3.99 13.48 -14.83
CA GLY A 207 -4.76 14.23 -13.82
C GLY A 207 -4.25 14.11 -12.37
N PHE A 208 -3.28 13.23 -12.12
CA PHE A 208 -2.67 13.06 -10.79
C PHE A 208 -1.38 13.85 -10.60
N VAL A 209 -0.80 14.38 -11.70
CA VAL A 209 0.42 15.20 -11.64
C VAL A 209 0.03 16.67 -11.59
N LYS A 210 0.43 17.35 -10.52
CA LYS A 210 0.05 18.73 -10.22
C LYS A 210 1.25 19.61 -9.96
N VAL A 211 1.05 20.92 -10.11
CA VAL A 211 1.98 21.97 -9.72
C VAL A 211 1.22 23.14 -9.10
N ASP A 212 1.85 23.79 -8.12
CA ASP A 212 1.38 25.05 -7.54
C ASP A 212 2.12 26.19 -8.19
N VAL A 213 1.40 27.21 -8.65
CA VAL A 213 1.99 28.34 -9.37
C VAL A 213 1.57 29.65 -8.74
N GLU A 214 2.56 30.50 -8.47
CA GLU A 214 2.35 31.89 -8.08
C GLU A 214 2.62 32.81 -9.28
N PHE A 215 1.82 33.85 -9.44
CA PHE A 215 1.90 34.80 -10.53
C PHE A 215 2.07 36.23 -10.05
N ASP A 216 2.76 37.02 -10.86
CA ASP A 216 2.72 38.48 -10.82
C ASP A 216 1.73 38.95 -11.90
N PRO A 217 0.58 39.57 -11.48
CA PRO A 217 -0.43 40.04 -12.39
C PRO A 217 0.08 41.17 -13.28
N VAL A 218 -0.18 41.07 -14.57
CA VAL A 218 0.14 42.15 -15.54
C VAL A 218 -1.09 43.03 -15.75
N GLY A 219 -0.91 44.35 -15.63
CA GLY A 219 -1.97 45.35 -15.74
C GLY A 219 -2.54 45.74 -14.39
N ASP A 220 -3.86 46.03 -14.34
CA ASP A 220 -4.53 46.41 -13.10
C ASP A 220 -4.52 45.23 -12.09
N PRO A 221 -3.82 45.37 -10.94
CA PRO A 221 -3.73 44.31 -9.95
C PRO A 221 -5.07 43.97 -9.26
N ASP A 222 -6.05 44.90 -9.29
CA ASP A 222 -7.38 44.75 -8.70
C ASP A 222 -8.41 44.19 -9.71
N ALA A 223 -8.02 43.97 -10.96
CA ALA A 223 -8.88 43.35 -11.94
C ALA A 223 -9.21 41.90 -11.55
N HIS A 224 -10.50 41.59 -11.49
CA HIS A 224 -11.02 40.28 -11.08
C HIS A 224 -10.88 39.19 -12.17
N GLY A 225 -9.90 39.23 -13.01
CA GLY A 225 -9.73 38.27 -14.09
C GLY A 225 -8.29 37.82 -14.22
N GLU A 226 -8.09 36.54 -14.52
CA GLU A 226 -6.79 36.03 -14.87
C GLU A 226 -6.37 36.53 -16.26
N SER A 227 -5.12 36.95 -16.39
CA SER A 227 -4.57 37.36 -17.67
C SER A 227 -3.64 36.29 -18.24
N PRO A 228 -3.71 35.99 -19.53
CA PRO A 228 -2.77 35.06 -20.19
C PRO A 228 -1.32 35.57 -20.10
N ASP A 229 -1.12 36.87 -19.85
CA ASP A 229 0.18 37.53 -19.78
C ASP A 229 0.74 37.59 -18.34
N ASP A 230 -0.04 37.17 -17.32
CA ASP A 230 0.43 37.06 -15.94
C ASP A 230 1.70 36.20 -15.89
N ARG A 231 2.73 36.67 -15.19
CA ARG A 231 4.04 36.02 -15.18
C ARG A 231 4.23 35.14 -13.96
N ILE A 232 4.76 33.96 -14.20
CA ILE A 232 5.11 32.98 -13.13
C ILE A 232 6.24 33.57 -12.30
N THR A 233 6.00 33.73 -11.01
CA THR A 233 7.00 34.13 -10.00
C THR A 233 7.54 32.95 -9.24
N LYS A 234 6.72 31.90 -9.08
CA LYS A 234 7.11 30.65 -8.43
C LYS A 234 6.32 29.49 -9.00
N ILE A 235 6.96 28.35 -9.14
CA ILE A 235 6.36 27.09 -9.51
C ILE A 235 6.93 25.99 -8.64
N SER A 236 6.08 25.12 -8.09
CA SER A 236 6.51 23.96 -7.35
C SER A 236 7.17 22.91 -8.25
N MET A 237 7.91 21.98 -7.67
CA MET A 237 8.20 20.72 -8.39
C MET A 237 6.87 19.98 -8.64
N PRO A 238 6.76 19.25 -9.76
CA PRO A 238 5.61 18.38 -9.99
C PRO A 238 5.44 17.37 -8.85
N TYR A 239 4.22 17.21 -8.35
CA TYR A 239 3.90 16.25 -7.30
C TYR A 239 2.67 15.42 -7.68
N LEU A 240 2.53 14.27 -7.03
CA LEU A 240 1.38 13.38 -7.23
C LEU A 240 0.33 13.65 -6.15
N GLN A 241 -0.88 13.94 -6.57
CA GLN A 241 -2.03 14.05 -5.67
C GLN A 241 -3.21 13.30 -6.28
N LEU A 242 -3.69 12.30 -5.56
CA LEU A 242 -4.95 11.64 -5.90
C LEU A 242 -6.09 12.62 -5.59
N THR A 243 -6.91 12.89 -6.57
CA THR A 243 -8.19 13.58 -6.35
C THR A 243 -9.06 12.62 -5.54
N ILE A 244 -9.40 12.99 -4.30
CA ILE A 244 -10.47 12.32 -3.59
C ILE A 244 -11.74 12.77 -4.34
N ALA A 245 -12.36 11.84 -5.06
CA ALA A 245 -13.70 12.09 -5.58
C ALA A 245 -14.63 12.22 -4.36
N ASP A 246 -15.24 13.40 -4.20
CA ASP A 246 -16.33 13.66 -3.27
C ASP A 246 -17.58 12.83 -3.65
#